data_fd1788a7f6da76928e6db7a7fee7f7f4
#
_entry.id   fd1788a7f6da76928e6db7a7fee7f7f4
#
_cell.length_a   1.000
_cell.length_b   1.000
_cell.length_c   1.000
_cell.angle_alpha   90.00
_cell.angle_beta   90.00
_cell.angle_gamma   90.00
#
_symmetry.space_group_name_H-M   'P 1'
#
loop_
_entity.id
_entity.type
_entity.pdbx_description
1 polymer ?
#
loop_
_entity_poly.entity_id
_entity_poly.type
_entity_poly.pdbx_seq_one_letter_code
_entity_poly.pdbx_strand_id
1 'polypeptide(L)'
;PKTEKRLPVFAREKELSPERISTLFGNDFNAVRDKLMLELFYQTGIRLSELIALNVADVQSHQIKVLGKRNKERIIPISHSLFKEIQAYLNLRNPIAKGNKLFVLSNGKPLYPVFVYRRINELLGSLTTLDKKSPHILRHTFATHMLNNGAGLETLKALLGHASLAATQVYTHNSFAQLAQIYTQAHPRMMRD
;
A
#
# COMPACT_ATOMS: atom_id res chain seq x y z
N PRO A 1 -29.41 1.22 -25.42
CA PRO A 1 -28.20 2.06 -25.38
C PRO A 1 -27.09 1.28 -24.71
N LYS A 2 -26.02 0.98 -25.47
CA LYS A 2 -24.82 0.35 -24.90
C LYS A 2 -24.20 1.35 -23.92
N THR A 3 -24.24 1.07 -22.65
CA THR A 3 -23.43 1.76 -21.66
C THR A 3 -21.97 1.62 -22.07
N GLU A 4 -21.34 2.71 -22.48
CA GLU A 4 -19.91 2.74 -22.68
C GLU A 4 -19.27 2.24 -21.38
N LYS A 5 -18.59 1.09 -21.47
CA LYS A 5 -17.72 0.62 -20.38
C LYS A 5 -16.61 1.66 -20.25
N ARG A 6 -16.77 2.61 -19.34
CA ARG A 6 -15.71 3.53 -18.97
C ARG A 6 -14.52 2.68 -18.52
N LEU A 7 -13.38 2.87 -19.21
CA LEU A 7 -12.13 2.24 -18.80
C LEU A 7 -11.87 2.54 -17.32
N PRO A 8 -11.41 1.54 -16.56
CA PRO A 8 -11.08 1.76 -15.15
C PRO A 8 -10.05 2.87 -15.03
N VAL A 9 -10.31 3.81 -14.14
CA VAL A 9 -9.49 5.01 -13.96
C VAL A 9 -8.39 4.68 -12.95
N PHE A 10 -7.14 4.93 -13.29
CA PHE A 10 -5.97 4.74 -12.43
C PHE A 10 -4.98 5.90 -12.57
N ALA A 11 -4.17 6.14 -11.55
CA ALA A 11 -3.13 7.15 -11.60
C ALA A 11 -1.96 6.69 -12.51
N ARG A 12 -1.34 7.65 -13.21
CA ARG A 12 -0.16 7.36 -14.03
C ARG A 12 1.08 7.26 -13.14
N GLU A 13 2.08 6.49 -13.56
CA GLU A 13 3.33 6.34 -12.81
C GLU A 13 4.00 7.70 -12.50
N LYS A 14 4.01 8.61 -13.47
CA LYS A 14 4.57 9.96 -13.30
C LYS A 14 3.84 10.81 -12.25
N GLU A 15 2.53 10.57 -12.05
CA GLU A 15 1.73 11.29 -11.05
C GLU A 15 2.05 10.83 -9.63
N LEU A 16 2.52 9.59 -9.48
CA LEU A 16 2.93 8.98 -8.21
C LEU A 16 4.45 8.79 -8.11
N SER A 17 5.24 9.54 -8.88
CA SER A 17 6.70 9.45 -8.78
C SER A 17 7.19 9.89 -7.39
N PRO A 18 8.31 9.33 -6.88
CA PRO A 18 8.88 9.73 -5.59
C PRO A 18 9.16 11.22 -5.50
N GLU A 19 9.67 11.81 -6.57
CA GLU A 19 10.00 13.24 -6.67
C GLU A 19 8.75 14.09 -6.50
N ARG A 20 7.66 13.71 -7.18
CA ARG A 20 6.41 14.45 -7.10
C ARG A 20 5.72 14.30 -5.74
N ILE A 21 5.69 13.10 -5.19
CA ILE A 21 5.15 12.86 -3.84
C ILE A 21 5.94 13.67 -2.80
N SER A 22 7.26 13.68 -2.89
CA SER A 22 8.11 14.38 -1.92
C SER A 22 7.85 15.89 -1.86
N THR A 23 7.37 16.51 -2.94
CA THR A 23 7.04 17.95 -2.94
C THR A 23 5.84 18.30 -2.05
N LEU A 24 5.01 17.34 -1.68
CA LEU A 24 3.78 17.58 -0.89
C LEU A 24 4.00 17.49 0.62
N PHE A 25 5.12 16.93 1.07
CA PHE A 25 5.28 16.56 2.47
C PHE A 25 6.48 17.22 3.13
N GLY A 26 6.25 17.72 4.34
CA GLY A 26 7.31 18.11 5.27
C GLY A 26 7.84 16.93 6.08
N ASN A 27 8.53 17.25 7.18
CA ASN A 27 9.18 16.27 8.06
C ASN A 27 8.50 16.11 9.42
N ASP A 28 7.36 16.78 9.63
CA ASP A 28 6.59 16.60 10.87
C ASP A 28 5.88 15.25 10.90
N PHE A 29 5.42 14.87 12.08
CA PHE A 29 4.76 13.57 12.30
C PHE A 29 3.62 13.30 11.33
N ASN A 30 2.73 14.28 11.12
CA ASN A 30 1.58 14.09 10.25
C ASN A 30 1.98 13.92 8.78
N ALA A 31 2.94 14.73 8.32
CA ALA A 31 3.46 14.64 6.95
C ALA A 31 4.13 13.29 6.68
N VAL A 32 4.99 12.83 7.59
CA VAL A 32 5.67 11.53 7.46
C VAL A 32 4.68 10.37 7.50
N ARG A 33 3.70 10.40 8.42
CA ARG A 33 2.61 9.41 8.48
C ARG A 33 1.82 9.35 7.19
N ASP A 34 1.37 10.50 6.69
CA ASP A 34 0.48 10.60 5.54
C ASP A 34 1.19 10.16 4.25
N LYS A 35 2.45 10.54 4.09
CA LYS A 35 3.29 10.06 3.00
C LYS A 35 3.43 8.53 3.05
N LEU A 36 3.70 7.99 4.22
CA LEU A 36 3.86 6.55 4.39
C LEU A 36 2.55 5.79 4.09
N MET A 37 1.39 6.32 4.50
CA MET A 37 0.09 5.73 4.14
C MET A 37 -0.09 5.67 2.61
N LEU A 38 0.19 6.77 1.92
CA LEU A 38 0.10 6.85 0.46
C LEU A 38 1.01 5.83 -0.21
N GLU A 39 2.27 5.75 0.21
CA GLU A 39 3.26 4.82 -0.33
C GLU A 39 2.87 3.36 -0.05
N LEU A 40 2.36 3.03 1.13
CA LEU A 40 1.87 1.68 1.42
C LEU A 40 0.70 1.28 0.53
N PHE A 41 -0.30 2.15 0.37
CA PHE A 41 -1.41 1.85 -0.54
C PHE A 41 -0.93 1.60 -1.97
N TYR A 42 -0.04 2.43 -2.46
CA TYR A 42 0.47 2.32 -3.83
C TYR A 42 1.42 1.14 -4.03
N GLN A 43 2.34 0.91 -3.10
CA GLN A 43 3.37 -0.13 -3.26
C GLN A 43 2.87 -1.54 -2.93
N THR A 44 1.79 -1.68 -2.16
CA THR A 44 1.32 -3.00 -1.69
C THR A 44 -0.09 -3.36 -2.16
N GLY A 45 -0.86 -2.40 -2.61
CA GLY A 45 -2.26 -2.61 -2.94
C GLY A 45 -3.14 -2.97 -1.74
N ILE A 46 -2.70 -2.73 -0.52
CA ILE A 46 -3.40 -3.03 0.74
C ILE A 46 -4.78 -2.35 0.78
N ARG A 47 -5.75 -3.00 1.42
CA ARG A 47 -7.08 -2.39 1.66
C ARG A 47 -7.02 -1.40 2.82
N LEU A 48 -7.93 -0.42 2.81
CA LEU A 48 -8.03 0.57 3.89
C LEU A 48 -8.18 -0.09 5.28
N SER A 49 -9.07 -1.04 5.41
CA SER A 49 -9.28 -1.77 6.67
C SER A 49 -8.05 -2.56 7.12
N GLU A 50 -7.31 -3.12 6.17
CA GLU A 50 -6.08 -3.85 6.43
C GLU A 50 -4.96 -2.92 6.89
N LEU A 51 -4.82 -1.73 6.27
CA LEU A 51 -3.84 -0.73 6.68
C LEU A 51 -4.10 -0.26 8.13
N ILE A 52 -5.35 0.04 8.48
CA ILE A 52 -5.73 0.44 9.84
C ILE A 52 -5.45 -0.68 10.85
N ALA A 53 -5.65 -1.93 10.45
CA ALA A 53 -5.43 -3.09 11.31
C ALA A 53 -3.95 -3.45 11.53
N LEU A 54 -3.02 -2.94 10.71
CA LEU A 54 -1.60 -3.23 10.84
C LEU A 54 -1.07 -2.89 12.24
N ASN A 55 -0.30 -3.83 12.78
CA ASN A 55 0.48 -3.63 14.00
C ASN A 55 1.97 -3.43 13.67
N VAL A 56 2.71 -2.85 14.59
CA VAL A 56 4.16 -2.68 14.43
C VAL A 56 4.86 -4.02 14.22
N ALA A 57 4.41 -5.08 14.90
CA ALA A 57 4.97 -6.42 14.78
C ALA A 57 4.72 -7.10 13.42
N ASP A 58 3.78 -6.56 12.61
CA ASP A 58 3.51 -7.10 11.27
C ASP A 58 4.54 -6.68 10.23
N VAL A 59 5.42 -5.74 10.58
CA VAL A 59 6.45 -5.20 9.68
C VAL A 59 7.78 -5.90 9.90
N GLN A 60 8.34 -6.45 8.83
CA GLN A 60 9.69 -7.01 8.78
C GLN A 60 10.49 -6.33 7.67
N SER A 61 11.81 -6.53 7.63
CA SER A 61 12.70 -5.81 6.73
C SER A 61 12.37 -5.91 5.24
N HIS A 62 11.72 -7.00 4.82
CA HIS A 62 11.42 -7.27 3.41
C HIS A 62 9.95 -7.58 3.15
N GLN A 63 9.12 -7.54 4.19
CA GLN A 63 7.73 -7.96 4.07
C GLN A 63 6.84 -7.34 5.13
N ILE A 64 5.55 -7.25 4.83
CA ILE A 64 4.49 -7.01 5.82
C ILE A 64 3.50 -8.17 5.81
N LYS A 65 3.03 -8.51 7.00
CA LYS A 65 1.96 -9.48 7.19
C LYS A 65 0.62 -8.74 7.29
N VAL A 66 -0.33 -9.16 6.49
CA VAL A 66 -1.65 -8.54 6.42
C VAL A 66 -2.73 -9.55 6.73
N LEU A 67 -3.65 -9.17 7.60
CA LEU A 67 -4.82 -9.97 7.94
C LEU A 67 -6.01 -9.52 7.09
N GLY A 68 -6.40 -10.36 6.14
CA GLY A 68 -7.52 -10.12 5.24
C GLY A 68 -8.86 -10.66 5.77
N LYS A 69 -9.85 -10.71 4.88
CA LYS A 69 -11.18 -11.27 5.20
C LYS A 69 -11.07 -12.72 5.68
N ARG A 70 -11.96 -13.08 6.62
CA ARG A 70 -12.03 -14.43 7.22
C ARG A 70 -10.74 -14.86 7.94
N ASN A 71 -10.02 -13.90 8.54
CA ASN A 71 -8.76 -14.16 9.24
C ASN A 71 -7.66 -14.81 8.36
N LYS A 72 -7.70 -14.63 7.05
CA LYS A 72 -6.65 -15.13 6.18
C LYS A 72 -5.47 -14.16 6.18
N GLU A 73 -4.34 -14.66 6.61
CA GLU A 73 -3.07 -13.93 6.53
C GLU A 73 -2.47 -14.04 5.13
N ARG A 74 -1.85 -12.96 4.69
CA ARG A 74 -0.96 -12.98 3.53
C ARG A 74 0.27 -12.12 3.80
N ILE A 75 1.34 -12.43 3.11
CA ILE A 75 2.60 -11.71 3.20
C ILE A 75 2.79 -10.93 1.90
N ILE A 76 3.08 -9.65 2.02
CA ILE A 76 3.36 -8.77 0.88
C ILE A 76 4.83 -8.35 0.96
N PRO A 77 5.63 -8.55 -0.11
CA PRO A 77 6.98 -8.02 -0.20
C PRO A 77 6.97 -6.50 -0.14
N ILE A 78 7.98 -5.90 0.48
CA ILE A 78 8.21 -4.46 0.47
C ILE A 78 9.64 -4.14 0.07
N SER A 79 9.84 -2.97 -0.53
CA SER A 79 11.17 -2.46 -0.86
C SER A 79 11.97 -2.10 0.39
N HIS A 80 13.28 -2.08 0.25
CA HIS A 80 14.16 -1.60 1.32
C HIS A 80 13.89 -0.13 1.63
N SER A 81 13.62 0.67 0.60
CA SER A 81 13.30 2.09 0.77
C SER A 81 12.00 2.29 1.54
N LEU A 82 10.95 1.51 1.26
CA LEU A 82 9.71 1.56 2.04
C LEU A 82 9.93 1.14 3.50
N PHE A 83 10.74 0.12 3.73
CA PHE A 83 11.10 -0.28 5.10
C PHE A 83 11.81 0.84 5.86
N LYS A 84 12.75 1.55 5.23
CA LYS A 84 13.39 2.73 5.83
C LYS A 84 12.39 3.84 6.16
N GLU A 85 11.43 4.10 5.29
CA GLU A 85 10.36 5.07 5.57
C GLU A 85 9.50 4.65 6.77
N ILE A 86 9.20 3.36 6.89
CA ILE A 86 8.50 2.82 8.07
C ILE A 86 9.32 3.03 9.34
N GLN A 87 10.62 2.77 9.31
CA GLN A 87 11.50 2.97 10.46
C GLN A 87 11.58 4.46 10.86
N ALA A 88 11.68 5.36 9.90
CA ALA A 88 11.67 6.81 10.16
C ALA A 88 10.35 7.25 10.82
N TYR A 89 9.23 6.73 10.32
CA TYR A 89 7.92 6.98 10.94
C TYR A 89 7.84 6.43 12.37
N LEU A 90 8.32 5.22 12.61
CA LEU A 90 8.32 4.60 13.95
C LEU A 90 9.12 5.42 14.97
N ASN A 91 10.22 6.05 14.57
CA ASN A 91 10.98 6.94 15.44
C ASN A 91 10.16 8.14 15.90
N LEU A 92 9.28 8.68 15.06
CA LEU A 92 8.38 9.76 15.40
C LEU A 92 7.15 9.29 16.19
N ARG A 93 6.67 8.07 15.87
CA ARG A 93 5.47 7.47 16.46
C ARG A 93 5.69 7.01 17.90
N ASN A 94 6.80 6.37 18.19
CA ASN A 94 7.03 5.69 19.48
C ASN A 94 6.94 6.59 20.70
N PRO A 95 7.38 7.86 20.67
CA PRO A 95 7.13 8.78 21.77
C PRO A 95 5.66 9.14 21.98
N ILE A 96 4.83 9.02 20.94
CA ILE A 96 3.43 9.47 20.94
C ILE A 96 2.47 8.35 21.34
N ALA A 97 2.73 7.11 20.88
CA ALA A 97 1.80 6.00 21.01
C ALA A 97 2.39 4.81 21.75
N LYS A 98 1.68 4.33 22.75
CA LYS A 98 2.05 3.13 23.54
C LYS A 98 1.43 1.84 23.03
N GLY A 99 0.41 1.92 22.17
CA GLY A 99 -0.30 0.75 21.64
C GLY A 99 0.44 0.09 20.47
N ASN A 100 -0.09 -1.04 20.00
CA ASN A 100 0.56 -1.87 18.99
C ASN A 100 0.27 -1.44 17.54
N LYS A 101 -0.74 -0.58 17.32
CA LYS A 101 -1.11 -0.15 15.96
C LYS A 101 0.04 0.58 15.28
N LEU A 102 0.33 0.21 14.03
CA LEU A 102 1.37 0.88 13.24
C LEU A 102 1.02 2.34 13.05
N PHE A 103 -0.16 2.63 12.51
CA PHE A 103 -0.61 3.99 12.23
C PHE A 103 -1.45 4.57 13.35
N VAL A 104 -1.10 5.79 13.76
CA VAL A 104 -1.80 6.54 14.81
C VAL A 104 -2.00 8.00 14.42
N LEU A 105 -2.96 8.64 15.08
CA LEU A 105 -3.12 10.10 15.06
C LEU A 105 -2.01 10.77 15.87
N SER A 106 -1.89 12.09 15.75
CA SER A 106 -0.91 12.89 16.51
C SER A 106 -1.10 12.82 18.04
N ASN A 107 -2.29 12.42 18.48
CA ASN A 107 -2.60 12.19 19.91
C ASN A 107 -2.37 10.73 20.36
N GLY A 108 -1.78 9.88 19.49
CA GLY A 108 -1.49 8.48 19.77
C GLY A 108 -2.65 7.50 19.63
N LYS A 109 -3.85 7.97 19.34
CA LYS A 109 -5.01 7.09 19.08
C LYS A 109 -4.93 6.42 17.72
N PRO A 110 -5.48 5.19 17.56
CA PRO A 110 -5.52 4.53 16.27
C PRO A 110 -6.22 5.35 15.19
N LEU A 111 -5.82 5.15 13.93
CA LEU A 111 -6.55 5.72 12.79
C LEU A 111 -7.94 5.09 12.66
N TYR A 112 -8.84 5.82 12.01
CA TYR A 112 -10.19 5.36 11.69
C TYR A 112 -10.50 5.58 10.20
N PRO A 113 -11.46 4.81 9.62
CA PRO A 113 -11.66 4.77 8.17
C PRO A 113 -11.89 6.12 7.51
N VAL A 114 -12.74 6.97 8.10
CA VAL A 114 -13.08 8.28 7.52
C VAL A 114 -11.86 9.20 7.45
N PHE A 115 -11.00 9.17 8.46
CA PHE A 115 -9.76 9.94 8.46
C PHE A 115 -8.86 9.55 7.30
N VAL A 116 -8.58 8.25 7.15
CA VAL A 116 -7.72 7.73 6.09
C VAL A 116 -8.30 8.03 4.71
N TYR A 117 -9.61 7.81 4.54
CA TYR A 117 -10.28 8.09 3.28
C TYR A 117 -10.15 9.56 2.87
N ARG A 118 -10.48 10.49 3.78
CA ARG A 118 -10.36 11.93 3.51
C ARG A 118 -8.94 12.34 3.16
N ARG A 119 -7.99 11.85 3.94
CA ARG A 119 -6.59 12.21 3.75
C ARG A 119 -6.03 11.72 2.41
N ILE A 120 -6.33 10.48 2.04
CA ILE A 120 -5.93 9.95 0.72
C ILE A 120 -6.65 10.69 -0.42
N ASN A 121 -7.93 11.04 -0.25
CA ASN A 121 -8.66 11.83 -1.24
C ASN A 121 -7.98 13.18 -1.49
N GLU A 122 -7.61 13.91 -0.44
CA GLU A 122 -6.90 15.19 -0.53
C GLU A 122 -5.55 15.05 -1.24
N LEU A 123 -4.76 14.05 -0.85
CA LEU A 123 -3.44 13.79 -1.44
C LEU A 123 -3.53 13.46 -2.93
N LEU A 124 -4.46 12.58 -3.31
CA LEU A 124 -4.70 12.27 -4.71
C LEU A 124 -5.21 13.49 -5.49
N GLY A 125 -5.96 14.37 -4.84
CA GLY A 125 -6.40 15.65 -5.42
C GLY A 125 -5.25 16.55 -5.81
N SER A 126 -4.16 16.53 -5.03
CA SER A 126 -2.94 17.31 -5.32
C SER A 126 -2.01 16.63 -6.33
N LEU A 127 -2.04 15.31 -6.42
CA LEU A 127 -1.13 14.53 -7.27
C LEU A 127 -1.68 14.21 -8.65
N THR A 128 -3.00 14.06 -8.76
CA THR A 128 -3.65 13.52 -9.96
C THR A 128 -4.79 14.40 -10.43
N THR A 129 -5.20 14.22 -11.68
CA THR A 129 -6.39 14.84 -12.28
C THR A 129 -7.60 13.91 -12.28
N LEU A 130 -7.56 12.83 -11.51
CA LEU A 130 -8.63 11.83 -11.44
C LEU A 130 -9.89 12.41 -10.80
N ASP A 131 -11.07 12.05 -11.34
CA ASP A 131 -12.35 12.42 -10.74
C ASP A 131 -12.61 11.67 -9.44
N LYS A 132 -12.34 10.35 -9.43
CA LYS A 132 -12.45 9.51 -8.24
C LYS A 132 -11.09 9.39 -7.55
N LYS A 133 -11.06 9.71 -6.27
CA LYS A 133 -9.84 9.77 -5.45
C LYS A 133 -10.10 9.04 -4.14
N SER A 134 -9.58 7.83 -4.00
CA SER A 134 -9.81 7.01 -2.81
C SER A 134 -8.68 5.98 -2.63
N PRO A 135 -8.54 5.36 -1.47
CA PRO A 135 -7.65 4.24 -1.28
C PRO A 135 -7.86 3.10 -2.28
N HIS A 136 -9.11 2.86 -2.68
CA HIS A 136 -9.44 1.86 -3.68
C HIS A 136 -8.82 2.16 -5.06
N ILE A 137 -8.73 3.42 -5.44
CA ILE A 137 -8.05 3.85 -6.66
C ILE A 137 -6.56 3.53 -6.62
N LEU A 138 -5.90 3.69 -5.47
CA LEU A 138 -4.50 3.31 -5.31
C LEU A 138 -4.28 1.81 -5.43
N ARG A 139 -5.18 1.01 -4.87
CA ARG A 139 -5.16 -0.45 -5.04
C ARG A 139 -5.36 -0.85 -6.51
N HIS A 140 -6.27 -0.20 -7.20
CA HIS A 140 -6.50 -0.42 -8.62
C HIS A 140 -5.30 0.02 -9.46
N THR A 141 -4.68 1.14 -9.11
CA THR A 141 -3.46 1.65 -9.73
C THR A 141 -2.29 0.68 -9.54
N PHE A 142 -2.10 0.16 -8.34
CA PHE A 142 -1.12 -0.89 -8.05
C PHE A 142 -1.32 -2.10 -8.98
N ALA A 143 -2.54 -2.63 -9.04
CA ALA A 143 -2.87 -3.76 -9.89
C ALA A 143 -2.58 -3.50 -11.37
N THR A 144 -2.96 -2.33 -11.87
CA THR A 144 -2.78 -1.95 -13.27
C THR A 144 -1.31 -1.78 -13.62
N HIS A 145 -0.51 -1.11 -12.77
CA HIS A 145 0.92 -0.95 -13.01
C HIS A 145 1.66 -2.30 -12.99
N MET A 146 1.31 -3.18 -12.06
CA MET A 146 1.89 -4.52 -12.00
C MET A 146 1.60 -5.33 -13.26
N LEU A 147 0.34 -5.34 -13.72
CA LEU A 147 -0.05 -6.05 -14.95
C LEU A 147 0.62 -5.44 -16.19
N ASN A 148 0.67 -4.14 -16.31
CA ASN A 148 1.31 -3.46 -17.43
C ASN A 148 2.82 -3.73 -17.50
N ASN A 149 3.45 -4.00 -16.38
CA ASN A 149 4.87 -4.34 -16.28
C ASN A 149 5.15 -5.85 -16.26
N GLY A 150 4.18 -6.66 -16.66
CA GLY A 150 4.34 -8.08 -16.92
C GLY A 150 4.07 -9.02 -15.76
N ALA A 151 3.53 -8.55 -14.64
CA ALA A 151 3.10 -9.44 -13.57
C ALA A 151 1.94 -10.34 -14.03
N GLY A 152 2.02 -11.64 -13.72
CA GLY A 152 0.94 -12.56 -14.00
C GLY A 152 -0.29 -12.32 -13.13
N LEU A 153 -1.47 -12.62 -13.66
CA LEU A 153 -2.73 -12.42 -12.94
C LEU A 153 -2.80 -13.22 -11.63
N GLU A 154 -2.27 -14.44 -11.62
CA GLU A 154 -2.23 -15.30 -10.44
C GLU A 154 -1.37 -14.70 -9.31
N THR A 155 -0.20 -14.17 -9.66
CA THR A 155 0.67 -13.46 -8.70
C THR A 155 -0.03 -12.25 -8.12
N LEU A 156 -0.68 -11.46 -8.98
CA LEU A 156 -1.41 -10.28 -8.55
C LEU A 156 -2.57 -10.62 -7.61
N LYS A 157 -3.33 -11.67 -7.92
CA LYS A 157 -4.39 -12.17 -7.03
C LYS A 157 -3.86 -12.60 -5.67
N ALA A 158 -2.70 -13.26 -5.63
CA ALA A 158 -2.04 -13.66 -4.39
C ALA A 158 -1.63 -12.43 -3.55
N LEU A 159 -1.01 -11.41 -4.16
CA LEU A 159 -0.63 -10.16 -3.49
C LEU A 159 -1.84 -9.41 -2.93
N LEU A 160 -2.93 -9.38 -3.67
CA LEU A 160 -4.14 -8.65 -3.31
C LEU A 160 -5.06 -9.42 -2.35
N GLY A 161 -4.85 -10.73 -2.18
CA GLY A 161 -5.68 -11.55 -1.29
C GLY A 161 -7.10 -11.77 -1.81
N HIS A 162 -7.29 -12.01 -3.11
CA HIS A 162 -8.58 -12.36 -3.69
C HIS A 162 -9.02 -13.76 -3.25
N ALA A 163 -10.25 -13.89 -2.76
CA ALA A 163 -10.79 -15.11 -2.15
C ALA A 163 -11.05 -16.28 -3.12
N SER A 164 -10.97 -16.07 -4.44
CA SER A 164 -11.35 -17.04 -5.47
C SER A 164 -10.25 -18.03 -5.86
N LEU A 165 -9.04 -17.86 -5.38
CA LEU A 165 -7.97 -18.82 -5.57
C LEU A 165 -7.89 -19.74 -4.37
N ALA A 166 -7.82 -21.05 -4.65
CA ALA A 166 -7.86 -22.16 -3.72
C ALA A 166 -7.23 -21.83 -2.35
N ALA A 167 -8.04 -21.98 -1.33
CA ALA A 167 -7.91 -21.43 0.01
C ALA A 167 -6.73 -21.96 0.83
N THR A 168 -5.75 -22.62 0.24
CA THR A 168 -4.69 -23.34 0.96
C THR A 168 -3.35 -23.40 0.21
N GLN A 169 -2.96 -22.33 -0.47
CA GLN A 169 -1.52 -22.23 -0.70
C GLN A 169 -0.88 -21.79 0.62
N VAL A 170 -0.43 -22.79 1.37
CA VAL A 170 0.57 -22.57 2.42
C VAL A 170 1.74 -21.86 1.73
N TYR A 171 2.01 -20.61 2.10
CA TYR A 171 3.17 -19.89 1.59
C TYR A 171 4.43 -20.61 2.06
N THR A 172 4.99 -21.44 1.19
CA THR A 172 6.33 -22.00 1.40
C THR A 172 7.36 -20.88 1.21
N HIS A 173 8.54 -21.05 1.76
CA HIS A 173 9.66 -20.12 1.55
C HIS A 173 9.92 -19.87 0.05
N ASN A 174 9.81 -20.91 -0.77
CA ASN A 174 10.01 -20.82 -2.23
C ASN A 174 8.91 -20.00 -2.93
N SER A 175 7.65 -20.10 -2.50
CA SER A 175 6.54 -19.32 -3.10
C SER A 175 6.65 -17.85 -2.75
N PHE A 176 7.14 -17.48 -1.55
CA PHE A 176 7.42 -16.10 -1.19
C PHE A 176 8.58 -15.53 -2.02
N ALA A 177 9.66 -16.27 -2.22
CA ALA A 177 10.80 -15.84 -3.04
C ALA A 177 10.39 -15.56 -4.49
N GLN A 178 9.55 -16.40 -5.08
CA GLN A 178 8.99 -16.17 -6.42
C GLN A 178 8.10 -14.92 -6.47
N LEU A 179 7.25 -14.75 -5.47
CA LEU A 179 6.37 -13.59 -5.35
C LEU A 179 7.17 -12.29 -5.24
N ALA A 180 8.21 -12.28 -4.40
CA ALA A 180 9.11 -11.15 -4.23
C ALA A 180 9.87 -10.81 -5.51
N GLN A 181 10.33 -11.82 -6.25
CA GLN A 181 11.02 -11.64 -7.53
C GLN A 181 10.10 -10.98 -8.57
N ILE A 182 8.87 -11.45 -8.72
CA ILE A 182 7.90 -10.88 -9.66
C ILE A 182 7.53 -9.46 -9.25
N TYR A 183 7.33 -9.21 -7.95
CA TYR A 183 7.08 -7.89 -7.40
C TYR A 183 8.22 -6.92 -7.73
N THR A 184 9.46 -7.33 -7.53
CA THR A 184 10.66 -6.54 -7.83
C THR A 184 10.77 -6.19 -9.32
N GLN A 185 10.40 -7.09 -10.20
CA GLN A 185 10.46 -6.88 -11.65
C GLN A 185 9.31 -6.01 -12.19
N ALA A 186 8.16 -5.99 -11.55
CA ALA A 186 6.95 -5.40 -12.10
C ALA A 186 6.51 -4.10 -11.41
N HIS A 187 6.86 -3.87 -10.14
CA HIS A 187 6.44 -2.65 -9.47
C HIS A 187 7.34 -1.46 -9.80
N PRO A 188 6.79 -0.28 -10.21
CA PRO A 188 7.59 0.88 -10.60
C PRO A 188 8.57 1.38 -9.55
N ARG A 189 8.24 1.25 -8.26
CA ARG A 189 9.13 1.64 -7.16
C ARG A 189 10.35 0.75 -7.04
N MET A 190 10.18 -0.55 -7.32
CA MET A 190 11.26 -1.54 -7.22
C MET A 190 12.23 -1.48 -8.39
N MET A 191 11.81 -0.94 -9.53
CA MET A 191 12.68 -0.77 -10.71
C MET A 191 13.70 0.36 -10.54
N ARG A 192 13.57 1.17 -9.48
CA ARG A 192 14.42 2.35 -9.20
C ARG A 192 15.34 2.17 -8.01
N ASP A 193 15.17 1.08 -7.25
CA ASP A 193 16.09 0.65 -6.19
C ASP A 193 17.22 -0.19 -6.84
#